data_74694546fc306874584379c03c937ce0
#
_entry.id   74694546fc306874584379c03c937ce0
#
_cell.length_a   1.000
_cell.length_b   1.000
_cell.length_c   1.000
_cell.angle_alpha   90.00
_cell.angle_beta   90.00
_cell.angle_gamma   90.00
#
_symmetry.space_group_name_H-M   'P 1'
#
loop_
_entity.id
_entity.type
_entity.pdbx_description
1 polymer ?
#
loop_
_entity_poly.entity_id
_entity_poly.type
_entity_poly.pdbx_seq_one_letter_code
_entity_poly.pdbx_strand_id
1 'polypeptide(L)'
;TIKGHGYAPAEKAATIWHAPGKFDLDTGQRIKTEDGTEPAKFQDVFGNTLLELARENKRIVGVTPAMPTGCSLNIMMKEMPERTFDVGIAEGHAVTFSGGMAKDGLQPFCNIYSAFAQRAYDNIIHDVAILNLPVVICLDRAGLVGEDGATHHGAFDMAALRPVPNITLASPMNEHELRRLMYTAQLPGKGTFVIRYPRGRGVLADWHCPLEEVKVGTGRKLRDGDDIAVLSVGPVGNNVVKAVEMIENYGDGISVAHYDMRFVKPLDENLLKEVAAKFKHVITVEDGVREGGFGSAVIEWMEDNGQHLDIVRLGLPDHFVEHGTVAQLQSIVGIDAEGIRRTIKETLRK
;
A
#
# COMPACT_ATOMS: atom_id res chain seq x y z
N THR A 1 -5.47 -7.71 -31.63
CA THR A 1 -5.65 -6.26 -31.83
C THR A 1 -4.31 -5.55 -31.67
N ILE A 2 -4.05 -4.55 -32.47
CA ILE A 2 -2.86 -3.70 -32.36
C ILE A 2 -3.25 -2.47 -31.53
N LYS A 3 -2.63 -2.30 -30.37
CA LYS A 3 -2.93 -1.19 -29.44
C LYS A 3 -2.64 0.15 -30.11
N GLY A 4 -3.64 1.06 -30.09
CA GLY A 4 -3.54 2.39 -30.69
C GLY A 4 -3.77 2.48 -32.19
N HIS A 5 -4.01 1.35 -32.90
CA HIS A 5 -4.21 1.33 -34.34
C HIS A 5 -5.39 2.21 -34.79
N GLY A 6 -5.17 3.04 -35.81
CA GLY A 6 -6.14 3.99 -36.33
C GLY A 6 -6.05 5.40 -35.75
N TYR A 7 -5.13 5.65 -34.79
CA TYR A 7 -4.88 6.98 -34.26
C TYR A 7 -3.35 7.25 -34.19
N ALA A 8 -2.86 8.10 -35.08
CA ALA A 8 -1.43 8.31 -35.28
C ALA A 8 -0.63 8.69 -34.01
N PRO A 9 -1.14 9.52 -33.07
CA PRO A 9 -0.47 9.76 -31.80
C PRO A 9 -0.34 8.50 -30.93
N ALA A 10 -1.36 7.64 -30.92
CA ALA A 10 -1.35 6.40 -30.15
C ALA A 10 -0.44 5.32 -30.79
N GLU A 11 -0.36 5.28 -32.12
CA GLU A 11 0.57 4.37 -32.84
C GLU A 11 2.02 4.72 -32.53
N LYS A 12 2.35 6.02 -32.36
CA LYS A 12 3.69 6.49 -32.02
C LYS A 12 4.05 6.28 -30.54
N ALA A 13 3.06 6.29 -29.63
CA ALA A 13 3.26 6.27 -28.20
C ALA A 13 2.13 5.51 -27.47
N ALA A 14 1.93 4.24 -27.83
CA ALA A 14 0.81 3.40 -27.35
C ALA A 14 0.68 3.34 -25.81
N THR A 15 1.78 3.39 -25.08
CA THR A 15 1.80 3.38 -23.63
C THR A 15 1.17 4.64 -23.03
N ILE A 16 1.48 5.81 -23.62
CA ILE A 16 0.95 7.12 -23.17
C ILE A 16 -0.56 7.19 -23.47
N TRP A 17 -0.96 6.69 -24.63
CA TRP A 17 -2.34 6.74 -25.11
C TRP A 17 -3.23 5.59 -24.61
N HIS A 18 -2.69 4.70 -23.80
CA HIS A 18 -3.49 3.67 -23.17
C HIS A 18 -4.51 4.25 -22.15
N ALA A 19 -4.08 5.29 -21.42
CA ALA A 19 -4.93 6.10 -20.53
C ALA A 19 -4.42 7.54 -20.54
N PRO A 20 -4.72 8.33 -21.60
CA PRO A 20 -4.05 9.62 -21.85
C PRO A 20 -4.46 10.73 -20.86
N GLY A 21 -5.55 10.55 -20.10
CA GLY A 21 -6.17 11.63 -19.33
C GLY A 21 -6.85 12.66 -20.27
N LYS A 22 -6.95 13.92 -19.84
CA LYS A 22 -7.51 14.99 -20.67
C LYS A 22 -6.52 15.40 -21.74
N PHE A 23 -6.99 15.55 -22.97
CA PHE A 23 -6.22 16.02 -24.10
C PHE A 23 -7.08 16.86 -25.05
N ASP A 24 -6.46 17.71 -25.84
CA ASP A 24 -7.08 18.49 -26.86
C ASP A 24 -7.40 17.59 -28.07
N LEU A 25 -8.64 17.58 -28.52
CA LEU A 25 -9.11 16.68 -29.59
C LEU A 25 -8.51 16.99 -30.96
N ASP A 26 -8.21 18.27 -31.22
CA ASP A 26 -7.75 18.70 -32.55
C ASP A 26 -6.24 18.50 -32.70
N THR A 27 -5.49 18.81 -31.66
CA THR A 27 -4.02 18.75 -31.67
C THR A 27 -3.45 17.43 -31.13
N GLY A 28 -4.25 16.67 -30.35
CA GLY A 28 -3.78 15.50 -29.62
C GLY A 28 -2.82 15.85 -28.45
N GLN A 29 -2.68 17.13 -28.09
CA GLN A 29 -1.83 17.54 -26.97
C GLN A 29 -2.49 17.21 -25.64
N ARG A 30 -1.75 16.55 -24.74
CA ARG A 30 -2.22 16.28 -23.39
C ARG A 30 -2.32 17.58 -22.60
N ILE A 31 -3.45 17.80 -21.96
CA ILE A 31 -3.66 18.93 -21.08
C ILE A 31 -3.00 18.59 -19.74
N LYS A 32 -1.93 19.31 -19.40
CA LYS A 32 -1.32 19.20 -18.07
C LYS A 32 -2.28 19.82 -17.06
N THR A 33 -2.79 19.01 -16.16
CA THR A 33 -3.65 19.45 -15.04
C THR A 33 -2.85 19.69 -13.76
N GLU A 34 -1.53 19.48 -13.80
CA GLU A 34 -0.65 19.55 -12.64
C GLU A 34 0.09 20.90 -12.62
N ASP A 35 -0.13 21.68 -11.59
CA ASP A 35 0.56 22.96 -11.35
C ASP A 35 1.87 22.79 -10.56
N GLY A 36 2.23 21.56 -10.18
CA GLY A 36 3.44 21.22 -9.42
C GLY A 36 3.33 21.45 -7.90
N THR A 37 2.17 21.88 -7.42
CA THR A 37 1.92 22.06 -5.97
C THR A 37 1.30 20.82 -5.32
N GLU A 38 0.80 19.88 -6.11
CA GLU A 38 0.15 18.66 -5.62
C GLU A 38 1.19 17.64 -5.10
N PRO A 39 0.84 16.85 -4.06
CA PRO A 39 1.66 15.75 -3.59
C PRO A 39 2.02 14.76 -4.72
N ALA A 40 3.18 14.14 -4.63
CA ALA A 40 3.62 13.15 -5.61
C ALA A 40 2.70 11.92 -5.64
N LYS A 41 2.64 11.23 -6.77
CA LYS A 41 1.99 9.91 -6.84
C LYS A 41 2.87 8.88 -6.13
N PHE A 42 2.27 7.93 -5.42
CA PHE A 42 3.02 6.87 -4.73
C PHE A 42 3.94 6.10 -5.67
N GLN A 43 3.49 5.79 -6.90
CA GLN A 43 4.34 5.15 -7.91
C GLN A 43 5.59 5.99 -8.26
N ASP A 44 5.48 7.32 -8.30
CA ASP A 44 6.61 8.19 -8.63
C ASP A 44 7.58 8.31 -7.43
N VAL A 45 7.05 8.30 -6.20
CA VAL A 45 7.85 8.17 -4.98
C VAL A 45 8.62 6.85 -4.99
N PHE A 46 7.95 5.73 -5.33
CA PHE A 46 8.59 4.43 -5.50
C PHE A 46 9.73 4.48 -6.53
N GLY A 47 9.44 4.93 -7.77
CA GLY A 47 10.42 4.92 -8.85
C GLY A 47 11.66 5.77 -8.56
N ASN A 48 11.47 6.99 -8.02
CA ASN A 48 12.57 7.87 -7.64
C ASN A 48 13.36 7.33 -6.44
N THR A 49 12.68 6.79 -5.43
CA THR A 49 13.34 6.19 -4.26
C THR A 49 14.14 4.95 -4.67
N LEU A 50 13.59 4.11 -5.55
CA LEU A 50 14.30 2.93 -6.06
C LEU A 50 15.59 3.33 -6.80
N LEU A 51 15.53 4.35 -7.65
CA LEU A 51 16.72 4.86 -8.34
C LEU A 51 17.77 5.39 -7.35
N GLU A 52 17.34 6.16 -6.34
CA GLU A 52 18.22 6.66 -5.26
C GLU A 52 18.92 5.52 -4.54
N LEU A 53 18.16 4.50 -4.09
CA LEU A 53 18.71 3.31 -3.44
C LEU A 53 19.65 2.52 -4.36
N ALA A 54 19.31 2.40 -5.65
CA ALA A 54 20.12 1.66 -6.61
C ALA A 54 21.45 2.34 -6.98
N ARG A 55 21.55 3.66 -6.82
CA ARG A 55 22.80 4.39 -6.97
C ARG A 55 23.80 4.04 -5.86
N GLU A 56 23.29 3.87 -4.63
CA GLU A 56 24.12 3.53 -3.46
C GLU A 56 24.37 2.02 -3.32
N ASN A 57 23.39 1.18 -3.68
CA ASN A 57 23.47 -0.27 -3.57
C ASN A 57 23.45 -0.93 -4.97
N LYS A 58 24.62 -1.35 -5.43
CA LYS A 58 24.80 -1.99 -6.75
C LYS A 58 24.07 -3.33 -6.91
N ARG A 59 23.65 -3.97 -5.81
CA ARG A 59 22.92 -5.23 -5.84
C ARG A 59 21.43 -5.04 -6.18
N ILE A 60 20.89 -3.83 -6.05
CA ILE A 60 19.48 -3.56 -6.34
C ILE A 60 19.20 -3.71 -7.82
N VAL A 61 18.17 -4.50 -8.13
CA VAL A 61 17.58 -4.66 -9.46
C VAL A 61 16.08 -4.45 -9.40
N GLY A 62 15.50 -3.90 -10.46
CA GLY A 62 14.05 -3.68 -10.58
C GLY A 62 13.44 -4.69 -11.54
N VAL A 63 12.30 -5.29 -11.15
CA VAL A 63 11.55 -6.25 -11.97
C VAL A 63 10.09 -5.83 -12.03
N THR A 64 9.47 -5.92 -13.21
CA THR A 64 8.02 -5.70 -13.35
C THR A 64 7.43 -6.55 -14.48
N PRO A 65 6.21 -7.06 -14.35
CA PRO A 65 5.51 -7.74 -15.44
C PRO A 65 4.68 -6.74 -16.27
N ALA A 66 5.25 -6.23 -17.35
CA ALA A 66 4.62 -5.37 -18.37
C ALA A 66 4.11 -3.99 -17.89
N MET A 67 4.66 -3.47 -16.77
CA MET A 67 4.15 -2.21 -16.18
C MET A 67 5.25 -1.17 -15.89
N PRO A 68 6.29 -1.00 -16.73
CA PRO A 68 7.40 -0.13 -16.37
C PRO A 68 7.00 1.32 -16.15
N THR A 69 6.07 1.85 -16.95
CA THR A 69 5.55 3.23 -16.79
C THR A 69 4.45 3.33 -15.73
N GLY A 70 3.66 2.27 -15.56
CA GLY A 70 2.57 2.22 -14.59
C GLY A 70 3.05 2.25 -13.15
N CYS A 71 4.18 1.60 -12.87
CA CYS A 71 4.81 1.58 -11.55
C CYS A 71 6.03 2.51 -11.44
N SER A 72 6.29 3.35 -12.45
CA SER A 72 7.43 4.27 -12.53
C SER A 72 8.83 3.60 -12.49
N LEU A 73 8.92 2.30 -12.76
CA LEU A 73 10.20 1.60 -12.91
C LEU A 73 11.01 2.11 -14.11
N ASN A 74 10.33 2.69 -15.10
CA ASN A 74 10.96 3.35 -16.25
C ASN A 74 11.94 4.48 -15.85
N ILE A 75 11.84 5.03 -14.64
CA ILE A 75 12.80 6.01 -14.09
C ILE A 75 14.17 5.35 -13.93
N MET A 76 14.22 4.20 -13.24
CA MET A 76 15.46 3.43 -13.10
C MET A 76 15.90 2.80 -14.42
N MET A 77 14.97 2.31 -15.25
CA MET A 77 15.24 1.68 -16.54
C MET A 77 15.98 2.63 -17.50
N LYS A 78 15.71 3.94 -17.41
CA LYS A 78 16.38 4.94 -18.24
C LYS A 78 17.85 5.13 -17.89
N GLU A 79 18.21 5.05 -16.60
CA GLU A 79 19.58 5.26 -16.12
C GLU A 79 20.38 3.95 -15.98
N MET A 80 19.69 2.87 -15.64
CA MET A 80 20.28 1.56 -15.33
C MET A 80 19.54 0.43 -16.06
N PRO A 81 19.53 0.43 -17.43
CA PRO A 81 18.77 -0.56 -18.19
C PRO A 81 19.22 -1.99 -17.92
N GLU A 82 20.51 -2.21 -17.62
CA GLU A 82 21.07 -3.54 -17.32
C GLU A 82 20.65 -4.11 -15.94
N ARG A 83 20.04 -3.28 -15.11
CA ARG A 83 19.53 -3.68 -13.78
C ARG A 83 18.00 -3.58 -13.67
N THR A 84 17.31 -3.48 -14.82
CA THR A 84 15.85 -3.30 -14.83
C THR A 84 15.24 -4.24 -15.86
N PHE A 85 14.28 -5.05 -15.41
CA PHE A 85 13.73 -6.15 -16.20
C PHE A 85 12.21 -6.02 -16.32
N ASP A 86 11.72 -5.94 -17.55
CA ASP A 86 10.30 -6.13 -17.87
C ASP A 86 10.14 -7.55 -18.45
N VAL A 87 9.46 -8.40 -17.71
CA VAL A 87 9.29 -9.83 -18.08
C VAL A 87 8.01 -10.08 -18.89
N GLY A 88 7.32 -9.03 -19.35
CA GLY A 88 6.02 -9.16 -20.01
C GLY A 88 4.89 -9.48 -19.01
N ILE A 89 3.71 -9.84 -19.52
CA ILE A 89 2.55 -10.18 -18.67
C ILE A 89 2.75 -11.60 -18.10
N ALA A 90 3.60 -11.70 -17.08
CA ALA A 90 4.02 -12.97 -16.49
C ALA A 90 4.37 -12.78 -14.98
N GLU A 91 3.37 -12.53 -14.15
CA GLU A 91 3.54 -12.17 -12.74
C GLU A 91 4.24 -13.28 -11.94
N GLY A 92 3.87 -14.56 -12.16
CA GLY A 92 4.54 -15.70 -11.54
C GLY A 92 6.02 -15.75 -11.92
N HIS A 93 6.35 -15.56 -13.22
CA HIS A 93 7.74 -15.51 -13.67
C HIS A 93 8.51 -14.33 -13.05
N ALA A 94 7.90 -13.15 -12.91
CA ALA A 94 8.53 -12.00 -12.25
C ALA A 94 9.02 -12.35 -10.83
N VAL A 95 8.19 -13.07 -10.06
CA VAL A 95 8.51 -13.48 -8.69
C VAL A 95 9.59 -14.57 -8.68
N THR A 96 9.45 -15.63 -9.47
CA THR A 96 10.44 -16.73 -9.56
C THR A 96 11.81 -16.20 -10.03
N PHE A 97 11.83 -15.34 -11.04
CA PHE A 97 13.04 -14.70 -11.55
C PHE A 97 13.71 -13.83 -10.47
N SER A 98 12.92 -13.07 -9.72
CA SER A 98 13.43 -12.30 -8.57
C SER A 98 14.01 -13.21 -7.49
N GLY A 99 13.36 -14.34 -7.19
CA GLY A 99 13.87 -15.35 -6.26
C GLY A 99 15.25 -15.89 -6.69
N GLY A 100 15.42 -16.23 -7.99
CA GLY A 100 16.70 -16.66 -8.54
C GLY A 100 17.80 -15.62 -8.37
N MET A 101 17.52 -14.37 -8.72
CA MET A 101 18.48 -13.27 -8.54
C MET A 101 18.84 -13.02 -7.07
N ALA A 102 17.86 -13.12 -6.17
CA ALA A 102 18.11 -12.95 -4.73
C ALA A 102 18.99 -14.07 -4.18
N LYS A 103 18.81 -15.31 -4.66
CA LYS A 103 19.67 -16.45 -4.30
C LYS A 103 21.12 -16.24 -4.72
N ASP A 104 21.34 -15.56 -5.84
CA ASP A 104 22.69 -15.23 -6.34
C ASP A 104 23.25 -13.91 -5.73
N GLY A 105 22.59 -13.35 -4.72
CA GLY A 105 23.10 -12.21 -3.94
C GLY A 105 22.66 -10.84 -4.42
N LEU A 106 21.77 -10.74 -5.41
CA LEU A 106 21.15 -9.49 -5.79
C LEU A 106 20.03 -9.11 -4.80
N GLN A 107 19.54 -7.88 -4.91
CA GLN A 107 18.45 -7.34 -4.10
C GLN A 107 17.29 -6.91 -5.00
N PRO A 108 16.42 -7.83 -5.42
CA PRO A 108 15.33 -7.50 -6.32
C PRO A 108 14.21 -6.69 -5.64
N PHE A 109 13.75 -5.66 -6.33
CA PHE A 109 12.49 -4.98 -6.10
C PHE A 109 11.52 -5.41 -7.20
N CYS A 110 10.61 -6.32 -6.89
CA CYS A 110 9.62 -6.86 -7.81
C CYS A 110 8.31 -6.09 -7.64
N ASN A 111 8.00 -5.21 -8.60
CA ASN A 111 6.81 -4.38 -8.56
C ASN A 111 5.70 -4.97 -9.42
N ILE A 112 4.59 -5.31 -8.78
CA ILE A 112 3.40 -5.92 -9.39
C ILE A 112 2.17 -5.18 -8.87
N TYR A 113 1.14 -4.97 -9.71
CA TYR A 113 -0.14 -4.47 -9.18
C TYR A 113 -0.76 -5.49 -8.25
N SER A 114 -1.26 -5.04 -7.10
CA SER A 114 -1.79 -5.91 -6.05
C SER A 114 -2.82 -6.92 -6.56
N ALA A 115 -3.79 -6.48 -7.38
CA ALA A 115 -4.78 -7.37 -8.00
C ALA A 115 -4.14 -8.42 -8.93
N PHE A 116 -3.02 -8.11 -9.59
CA PHE A 116 -2.35 -9.02 -10.52
C PHE A 116 -1.39 -9.97 -9.79
N ALA A 117 -0.88 -9.57 -8.63
CA ALA A 117 -0.04 -10.43 -7.80
C ALA A 117 -0.75 -11.72 -7.34
N GLN A 118 -2.07 -11.78 -7.42
CA GLN A 118 -2.84 -13.02 -7.20
C GLN A 118 -2.38 -14.16 -8.09
N ARG A 119 -1.90 -13.88 -9.32
CA ARG A 119 -1.36 -14.90 -10.23
C ARG A 119 0.01 -15.43 -9.82
N ALA A 120 0.68 -14.73 -8.90
CA ALA A 120 2.01 -15.10 -8.40
C ALA A 120 1.97 -15.63 -6.95
N TYR A 121 0.79 -15.88 -6.38
CA TYR A 121 0.64 -16.28 -4.99
C TYR A 121 1.44 -17.54 -4.66
N ASP A 122 1.35 -18.55 -5.49
CA ASP A 122 2.13 -19.78 -5.38
C ASP A 122 3.64 -19.51 -5.44
N ASN A 123 4.10 -18.70 -6.41
CA ASN A 123 5.50 -18.36 -6.58
C ASN A 123 6.05 -17.55 -5.38
N ILE A 124 5.23 -16.67 -4.79
CA ILE A 124 5.61 -15.94 -3.57
C ILE A 124 5.89 -16.94 -2.43
N ILE A 125 5.06 -17.97 -2.29
CA ILE A 125 5.22 -18.98 -1.24
C ILE A 125 6.43 -19.88 -1.55
N HIS A 126 6.42 -20.57 -2.70
CA HIS A 126 7.38 -21.64 -3.00
C HIS A 126 8.76 -21.13 -3.40
N ASP A 127 8.82 -20.07 -4.22
CA ASP A 127 10.08 -19.65 -4.82
C ASP A 127 10.80 -18.58 -3.99
N VAL A 128 10.09 -17.93 -3.03
CA VAL A 128 10.65 -16.82 -2.25
C VAL A 128 10.51 -17.04 -0.75
N ALA A 129 9.28 -17.19 -0.21
CA ALA A 129 9.03 -17.18 1.22
C ALA A 129 9.56 -18.45 1.94
N ILE A 130 9.39 -19.65 1.37
CA ILE A 130 9.93 -20.90 1.94
C ILE A 130 11.45 -20.80 2.11
N LEU A 131 12.13 -20.21 1.14
CA LEU A 131 13.57 -20.03 1.15
C LEU A 131 14.02 -18.78 1.92
N ASN A 132 13.09 -17.99 2.42
CA ASN A 132 13.33 -16.70 3.10
C ASN A 132 14.29 -15.78 2.32
N LEU A 133 14.09 -15.70 1.00
CA LEU A 133 14.95 -14.92 0.12
C LEU A 133 14.71 -13.41 0.29
N PRO A 134 15.74 -12.57 0.18
CA PRO A 134 15.62 -11.13 0.33
C PRO A 134 15.03 -10.46 -0.92
N VAL A 135 13.80 -10.81 -1.28
CA VAL A 135 13.05 -10.17 -2.34
C VAL A 135 12.11 -9.12 -1.75
N VAL A 136 12.16 -7.90 -2.27
CA VAL A 136 11.19 -6.85 -1.93
C VAL A 136 10.06 -6.89 -2.94
N ILE A 137 8.89 -7.33 -2.52
CA ILE A 137 7.69 -7.38 -3.34
C ILE A 137 6.91 -6.09 -3.12
N CYS A 138 6.82 -5.25 -4.15
CA CYS A 138 6.09 -3.98 -4.10
C CYS A 138 4.72 -4.16 -4.76
N LEU A 139 3.68 -4.16 -3.93
CA LEU A 139 2.29 -4.29 -4.39
C LEU A 139 1.72 -2.88 -4.63
N ASP A 140 1.86 -2.43 -5.87
CA ASP A 140 1.28 -1.17 -6.32
C ASP A 140 -0.23 -1.33 -6.55
N ARG A 141 -1.01 -0.27 -6.44
CA ARG A 141 -2.49 -0.28 -6.55
C ARG A 141 -3.15 -1.16 -5.49
N ALA A 142 -2.62 -1.17 -4.26
CA ALA A 142 -3.29 -1.80 -3.14
C ALA A 142 -4.56 -1.02 -2.73
N GLY A 143 -5.56 -1.71 -2.21
CA GLY A 143 -6.84 -1.12 -1.83
C GLY A 143 -7.71 -0.74 -3.03
N LEU A 144 -8.56 0.27 -2.84
CA LEU A 144 -9.45 0.79 -3.87
C LEU A 144 -8.69 1.63 -4.88
N VAL A 145 -8.78 1.29 -6.16
CA VAL A 145 -8.05 1.97 -7.26
C VAL A 145 -8.90 2.93 -8.09
N GLY A 146 -10.19 2.98 -7.84
CA GLY A 146 -11.09 3.95 -8.46
C GLY A 146 -11.72 3.46 -9.75
N GLU A 147 -11.48 4.18 -10.84
CA GLU A 147 -12.22 4.05 -12.10
C GLU A 147 -12.01 2.70 -12.79
N ASP A 148 -10.94 2.00 -12.53
CA ASP A 148 -10.66 0.67 -13.11
C ASP A 148 -11.54 -0.45 -12.51
N GLY A 149 -12.17 -0.19 -11.36
CA GLY A 149 -13.18 -1.04 -10.73
C GLY A 149 -12.67 -2.35 -10.16
N ALA A 150 -13.59 -3.29 -9.95
CA ALA A 150 -13.39 -4.54 -9.21
C ALA A 150 -12.25 -5.42 -9.73
N THR A 151 -11.93 -5.37 -11.04
CA THR A 151 -10.84 -6.14 -11.63
C THR A 151 -9.44 -5.64 -11.26
N HIS A 152 -9.34 -4.45 -10.70
CA HIS A 152 -8.07 -3.79 -10.37
C HIS A 152 -7.94 -3.44 -8.89
N HIS A 153 -9.00 -3.50 -8.09
CA HIS A 153 -8.91 -3.28 -6.65
C HIS A 153 -7.97 -4.29 -6.01
N GLY A 154 -6.95 -3.79 -5.32
CA GLY A 154 -5.99 -4.60 -4.56
C GLY A 154 -6.53 -4.93 -3.17
N ALA A 155 -7.68 -5.63 -3.13
CA ALA A 155 -8.46 -5.85 -1.92
C ALA A 155 -7.98 -7.02 -1.05
N PHE A 156 -7.33 -8.02 -1.66
CA PHE A 156 -7.13 -9.33 -1.03
C PHE A 156 -5.70 -9.57 -0.55
N ASP A 157 -4.75 -8.70 -0.87
CA ASP A 157 -3.32 -8.88 -0.63
C ASP A 157 -2.98 -9.11 0.86
N MET A 158 -3.56 -8.34 1.77
CA MET A 158 -3.33 -8.52 3.22
C MET A 158 -3.84 -9.87 3.69
N ALA A 159 -5.08 -10.22 3.35
CA ALA A 159 -5.70 -11.48 3.76
C ALA A 159 -4.95 -12.70 3.18
N ALA A 160 -4.47 -12.62 1.93
CA ALA A 160 -3.75 -13.70 1.28
C ALA A 160 -2.32 -13.87 1.81
N LEU A 161 -1.58 -12.78 2.06
CA LEU A 161 -0.17 -12.87 2.39
C LEU A 161 0.12 -12.93 3.89
N ARG A 162 -0.78 -12.46 4.73
CA ARG A 162 -0.62 -12.48 6.19
C ARG A 162 -0.35 -13.87 6.77
N PRO A 163 -1.00 -14.96 6.33
CA PRO A 163 -0.75 -16.28 6.89
C PRO A 163 0.58 -16.91 6.42
N VAL A 164 1.22 -16.40 5.37
CA VAL A 164 2.42 -17.00 4.81
C VAL A 164 3.63 -16.77 5.74
N PRO A 165 4.35 -17.83 6.19
CA PRO A 165 5.56 -17.67 7.00
C PRO A 165 6.68 -16.91 6.28
N ASN A 166 7.62 -16.37 7.06
CA ASN A 166 8.81 -15.64 6.57
C ASN A 166 8.53 -14.37 5.74
N ILE A 167 7.29 -13.87 5.73
CA ILE A 167 6.93 -12.62 5.08
C ILE A 167 6.80 -11.50 6.11
N THR A 168 7.47 -10.38 5.86
CA THR A 168 7.12 -9.09 6.44
C THR A 168 6.13 -8.38 5.52
N LEU A 169 4.99 -7.93 6.04
CA LEU A 169 3.95 -7.24 5.27
C LEU A 169 3.69 -5.86 5.86
N ALA A 170 4.03 -4.82 5.11
CA ALA A 170 3.93 -3.42 5.52
C ALA A 170 3.06 -2.60 4.58
N SER A 171 2.41 -1.57 5.12
CA SER A 171 1.61 -0.60 4.36
C SER A 171 1.93 0.82 4.85
N PRO A 172 2.64 1.62 4.07
CA PRO A 172 2.97 3.00 4.43
C PRO A 172 1.73 3.88 4.46
N MET A 173 1.61 4.74 5.47
CA MET A 173 0.54 5.71 5.57
C MET A 173 0.72 6.88 4.60
N ASN A 174 1.96 7.24 4.29
CA ASN A 174 2.32 8.37 3.42
C ASN A 174 3.65 8.12 2.69
N GLU A 175 4.09 9.11 1.94
CA GLU A 175 5.27 9.04 1.08
C GLU A 175 6.57 8.87 1.89
N HIS A 176 6.71 9.53 3.05
CA HIS A 176 7.88 9.35 3.92
C HIS A 176 7.99 7.92 4.42
N GLU A 177 6.86 7.34 4.83
CA GLU A 177 6.82 5.95 5.28
C GLU A 177 7.15 4.97 4.13
N LEU A 178 6.68 5.24 2.89
CA LEU A 178 7.05 4.42 1.74
C LEU A 178 8.57 4.43 1.51
N ARG A 179 9.19 5.61 1.52
CA ARG A 179 10.65 5.74 1.35
C ARG A 179 11.43 4.98 2.41
N ARG A 180 11.04 5.15 3.69
CA ARG A 180 11.70 4.49 4.83
C ARG A 180 11.51 2.97 4.80
N LEU A 181 10.32 2.49 4.44
CA LEU A 181 10.08 1.05 4.29
C LEU A 181 10.87 0.45 3.13
N MET A 182 10.98 1.14 1.99
CA MET A 182 11.84 0.70 0.88
C MET A 182 13.31 0.65 1.29
N TYR A 183 13.80 1.65 2.00
CA TYR A 183 15.16 1.65 2.56
C TYR A 183 15.36 0.48 3.52
N THR A 184 14.41 0.27 4.45
CA THR A 184 14.46 -0.82 5.43
C THR A 184 14.49 -2.19 4.76
N ALA A 185 13.64 -2.40 3.76
CA ALA A 185 13.48 -3.69 3.10
C ALA A 185 14.74 -4.20 2.38
N GLN A 186 15.64 -3.30 1.95
CA GLN A 186 16.88 -3.67 1.27
C GLN A 186 18.06 -3.92 2.24
N LEU A 187 17.88 -3.69 3.54
CA LEU A 187 18.92 -3.92 4.53
C LEU A 187 19.16 -5.42 4.77
N PRO A 188 20.38 -5.84 5.16
CA PRO A 188 20.67 -7.24 5.42
C PRO A 188 19.76 -7.87 6.48
N GLY A 189 19.38 -9.14 6.26
CA GLY A 189 18.64 -9.93 7.23
C GLY A 189 17.12 -9.66 7.28
N LYS A 190 16.57 -8.89 6.35
CA LYS A 190 15.13 -8.57 6.33
C LYS A 190 14.28 -9.69 5.70
N GLY A 191 14.88 -10.63 4.96
CA GLY A 191 14.16 -11.71 4.30
C GLY A 191 13.17 -11.20 3.25
N THR A 192 12.07 -11.95 3.06
CA THR A 192 11.00 -11.57 2.12
C THR A 192 10.20 -10.41 2.68
N PHE A 193 10.19 -9.29 1.98
CA PHE A 193 9.55 -8.06 2.44
C PHE A 193 8.50 -7.57 1.44
N VAL A 194 7.26 -7.45 1.87
CA VAL A 194 6.15 -6.97 1.05
C VAL A 194 5.76 -5.56 1.50
N ILE A 195 5.73 -4.62 0.54
CA ILE A 195 5.28 -3.24 0.76
C ILE A 195 4.09 -3.01 -0.16
N ARG A 196 2.90 -2.76 0.42
CA ARG A 196 1.70 -2.44 -0.34
C ARG A 196 1.40 -0.94 -0.27
N TYR A 197 1.09 -0.31 -1.39
CA TYR A 197 0.77 1.12 -1.45
C TYR A 197 -0.27 1.42 -2.55
N PRO A 198 -1.03 2.54 -2.43
CA PRO A 198 -2.19 2.79 -3.26
C PRO A 198 -1.85 3.34 -4.64
N ARG A 199 -2.82 3.32 -5.53
CA ARG A 199 -2.86 4.19 -6.70
C ARG A 199 -3.13 5.64 -6.26
N GLY A 200 -2.50 6.60 -6.93
CA GLY A 200 -2.80 8.01 -6.77
C GLY A 200 -1.76 8.78 -5.97
N ARG A 201 -2.17 9.98 -5.57
CA ARG A 201 -1.30 10.91 -4.86
C ARG A 201 -1.26 10.62 -3.37
N GLY A 202 -0.14 10.96 -2.76
CA GLY A 202 -0.01 10.99 -1.32
C GLY A 202 -0.64 12.23 -0.69
N VAL A 203 -0.09 12.63 0.45
CA VAL A 203 -0.60 13.75 1.25
C VAL A 203 0.47 14.80 1.58
N LEU A 204 1.73 14.52 1.28
CA LEU A 204 2.86 15.40 1.61
C LEU A 204 3.33 16.17 0.36
N ALA A 205 3.33 17.49 0.43
CA ALA A 205 3.86 18.33 -0.65
C ALA A 205 5.37 18.10 -0.85
N ASP A 206 6.14 17.99 0.25
CA ASP A 206 7.52 17.53 0.24
C ASP A 206 7.58 16.09 0.72
N TRP A 207 7.73 15.17 -0.24
CA TRP A 207 7.82 13.74 0.03
C TRP A 207 9.25 13.26 0.27
N HIS A 208 10.25 14.12 0.10
CA HIS A 208 11.63 13.79 0.39
C HIS A 208 11.87 13.79 1.90
N CYS A 209 12.49 12.74 2.39
CA CYS A 209 12.93 12.66 3.77
C CYS A 209 14.21 11.84 3.83
N PRO A 210 15.00 11.93 4.92
CA PRO A 210 16.13 11.03 5.13
C PRO A 210 15.72 9.57 5.07
N LEU A 211 16.56 8.75 4.43
CA LEU A 211 16.41 7.30 4.39
C LEU A 211 16.83 6.71 5.73
N GLU A 212 15.86 6.38 6.55
CA GLU A 212 16.05 5.86 7.91
C GLU A 212 15.40 4.49 8.03
N GLU A 213 16.05 3.60 8.80
CA GLU A 213 15.49 2.29 9.08
C GLU A 213 14.26 2.41 9.98
N VAL A 214 13.17 1.76 9.56
CA VAL A 214 12.01 1.48 10.40
C VAL A 214 12.18 0.11 11.03
N LYS A 215 12.19 0.04 12.35
CA LYS A 215 12.23 -1.25 13.04
C LYS A 215 11.02 -2.09 12.65
N VAL A 216 11.27 -3.26 12.06
CA VAL A 216 10.19 -4.17 11.62
C VAL A 216 9.28 -4.54 12.79
N GLY A 217 7.98 -4.52 12.56
CA GLY A 217 6.97 -4.82 13.57
C GLY A 217 6.75 -3.68 14.58
N THR A 218 7.11 -2.43 14.23
CA THR A 218 6.82 -1.29 15.09
C THR A 218 5.86 -0.30 14.43
N GLY A 219 4.75 -0.04 15.10
CA GLY A 219 3.84 1.04 14.79
C GLY A 219 4.28 2.37 15.41
N ARG A 220 3.36 3.34 15.36
CA ARG A 220 3.55 4.63 16.04
C ARG A 220 2.23 5.18 16.51
N LYS A 221 2.25 5.81 17.67
CA LYS A 221 1.14 6.60 18.15
C LYS A 221 1.18 7.96 17.46
N LEU A 222 0.11 8.29 16.74
CA LEU A 222 -0.04 9.58 16.06
C LEU A 222 -0.75 10.62 16.94
N ARG A 223 -1.60 10.11 17.84
CA ARG A 223 -2.41 10.96 18.73
C ARG A 223 -2.72 10.23 20.02
N ASP A 224 -2.66 10.94 21.13
CA ASP A 224 -3.20 10.48 22.41
C ASP A 224 -4.71 10.70 22.47
N GLY A 225 -5.40 9.86 23.25
CA GLY A 225 -6.83 9.93 23.52
C GLY A 225 -7.21 8.99 24.64
N ASP A 226 -8.43 9.10 25.18
CA ASP A 226 -8.82 8.38 26.40
C ASP A 226 -10.11 7.56 26.26
N ASP A 227 -10.98 7.87 25.27
CA ASP A 227 -12.28 7.19 25.16
C ASP A 227 -12.24 5.97 24.23
N ILE A 228 -11.49 6.04 23.13
CA ILE A 228 -11.44 5.01 22.10
C ILE A 228 -10.10 5.02 21.38
N ALA A 229 -9.60 3.84 20.99
CA ALA A 229 -8.42 3.71 20.13
C ALA A 229 -8.82 3.38 18.69
N VAL A 230 -8.21 4.05 17.71
CA VAL A 230 -8.31 3.73 16.30
C VAL A 230 -6.94 3.24 15.82
N LEU A 231 -6.88 1.99 15.36
CA LEU A 231 -5.70 1.35 14.79
C LEU A 231 -5.85 1.35 13.27
N SER A 232 -5.00 2.07 12.56
CA SER A 232 -5.04 2.11 11.10
C SER A 232 -3.80 1.46 10.49
N VAL A 233 -3.93 0.96 9.27
CA VAL A 233 -2.81 0.46 8.47
C VAL A 233 -2.90 1.03 7.05
N GLY A 234 -1.80 1.65 6.60
CA GLY A 234 -1.71 2.24 5.27
C GLY A 234 -2.40 3.60 5.12
N PRO A 235 -2.59 4.05 3.88
CA PRO A 235 -3.03 5.43 3.56
C PRO A 235 -4.40 5.81 4.11
N VAL A 236 -5.27 4.83 4.39
CA VAL A 236 -6.58 5.06 5.03
C VAL A 236 -6.45 5.70 6.42
N GLY A 237 -5.27 5.60 7.06
CA GLY A 237 -4.96 6.31 8.29
C GLY A 237 -5.07 7.83 8.16
N ASN A 238 -4.90 8.40 6.96
CA ASN A 238 -5.13 9.83 6.73
C ASN A 238 -6.63 10.20 6.83
N ASN A 239 -7.54 9.26 6.55
CA ASN A 239 -8.98 9.46 6.76
C ASN A 239 -9.31 9.44 8.26
N VAL A 240 -8.57 8.66 9.07
CA VAL A 240 -8.69 8.70 10.54
C VAL A 240 -8.29 10.06 11.07
N VAL A 241 -7.17 10.64 10.61
CA VAL A 241 -6.75 11.99 10.99
C VAL A 241 -7.87 13.00 10.73
N LYS A 242 -8.43 12.99 9.51
CA LYS A 242 -9.56 13.88 9.15
C LYS A 242 -10.82 13.63 9.99
N ALA A 243 -11.12 12.36 10.30
CA ALA A 243 -12.27 12.02 11.15
C ALA A 243 -12.13 12.59 12.56
N VAL A 244 -10.92 12.55 13.13
CA VAL A 244 -10.61 13.11 14.44
C VAL A 244 -10.71 14.64 14.43
N GLU A 245 -10.17 15.29 13.39
CA GLU A 245 -10.33 16.74 13.18
C GLU A 245 -11.81 17.14 13.08
N MET A 246 -12.65 16.34 12.40
CA MET A 246 -14.10 16.57 12.34
C MET A 246 -14.76 16.43 13.72
N ILE A 247 -14.37 15.43 14.52
CA ILE A 247 -14.89 15.24 15.91
C ILE A 247 -14.60 16.49 16.76
N GLU A 248 -13.39 17.04 16.65
CA GLU A 248 -13.01 18.27 17.36
C GLU A 248 -13.79 19.49 16.88
N ASN A 249 -13.84 19.68 15.56
CA ASN A 249 -14.50 20.83 14.94
C ASN A 249 -16.02 20.87 15.21
N TYR A 250 -16.65 19.71 15.30
CA TYR A 250 -18.09 19.62 15.64
C TYR A 250 -18.37 19.61 17.15
N GLY A 251 -17.33 19.58 17.98
CA GLY A 251 -17.48 19.57 19.42
C GLY A 251 -18.15 18.30 19.94
N ASP A 252 -17.88 17.13 19.34
CA ASP A 252 -18.47 15.85 19.73
C ASP A 252 -18.03 15.39 21.14
N GLY A 253 -17.00 15.99 21.74
CA GLY A 253 -16.52 15.73 23.10
C GLY A 253 -15.86 14.36 23.29
N ILE A 254 -15.39 13.73 22.22
CA ILE A 254 -14.79 12.39 22.22
C ILE A 254 -13.27 12.51 22.09
N SER A 255 -12.54 11.86 23.02
CA SER A 255 -11.08 11.81 23.03
C SER A 255 -10.58 10.54 22.33
N VAL A 256 -10.11 10.70 21.09
CA VAL A 256 -9.70 9.59 20.21
C VAL A 256 -8.19 9.42 20.19
N ALA A 257 -7.68 8.25 20.55
CA ALA A 257 -6.30 7.86 20.28
C ALA A 257 -6.17 7.27 18.87
N HIS A 258 -5.09 7.62 18.16
CA HIS A 258 -4.82 7.10 16.82
C HIS A 258 -3.44 6.50 16.72
N TYR A 259 -3.37 5.28 16.20
CA TYR A 259 -2.15 4.51 15.99
C TYR A 259 -2.02 4.11 14.52
N ASP A 260 -0.88 4.42 13.91
CA ASP A 260 -0.48 3.87 12.60
C ASP A 260 0.32 2.60 12.85
N MET A 261 -0.27 1.46 12.54
CA MET A 261 0.34 0.15 12.81
C MET A 261 1.45 -0.21 11.84
N ARG A 262 1.57 0.47 10.68
CA ARG A 262 2.58 0.26 9.63
C ARG A 262 2.67 -1.17 9.10
N PHE A 263 2.67 -2.16 9.99
CA PHE A 263 2.84 -3.57 9.65
C PHE A 263 1.57 -4.37 9.94
N VAL A 264 1.16 -5.15 8.95
CA VAL A 264 0.15 -6.19 9.11
C VAL A 264 0.81 -7.44 9.69
N LYS A 265 2.09 -7.66 9.34
CA LYS A 265 2.92 -8.75 9.85
C LYS A 265 4.40 -8.36 9.84
N PRO A 266 5.09 -8.54 10.99
CA PRO A 266 4.51 -8.82 12.30
C PRO A 266 3.75 -7.61 12.85
N LEU A 267 2.75 -7.86 13.69
CA LEU A 267 2.07 -6.79 14.45
C LEU A 267 3.00 -6.21 15.52
N ASP A 268 2.78 -4.94 15.88
CA ASP A 268 3.42 -4.33 17.05
C ASP A 268 2.71 -4.79 18.33
N GLU A 269 3.20 -5.86 18.91
CA GLU A 269 2.64 -6.42 20.15
C GLU A 269 2.73 -5.47 21.34
N ASN A 270 3.75 -4.61 21.40
CA ASN A 270 3.89 -3.65 22.50
C ASN A 270 2.80 -2.59 22.41
N LEU A 271 2.54 -2.09 21.21
CA LEU A 271 1.42 -1.17 20.95
C LEU A 271 0.07 -1.82 21.25
N LEU A 272 -0.13 -3.08 20.84
CA LEU A 272 -1.38 -3.80 21.15
C LEU A 272 -1.56 -4.02 22.64
N LYS A 273 -0.51 -4.32 23.41
CA LYS A 273 -0.55 -4.40 24.89
C LYS A 273 -0.91 -3.05 25.51
N GLU A 274 -0.33 -1.94 25.02
CA GLU A 274 -0.68 -0.58 25.49
C GLU A 274 -2.15 -0.29 25.22
N VAL A 275 -2.64 -0.58 24.04
CA VAL A 275 -4.05 -0.38 23.65
C VAL A 275 -4.98 -1.22 24.54
N ALA A 276 -4.67 -2.51 24.73
CA ALA A 276 -5.48 -3.42 25.53
C ALA A 276 -5.55 -3.01 27.01
N ALA A 277 -4.46 -2.46 27.55
CA ALA A 277 -4.42 -2.00 28.93
C ALA A 277 -5.22 -0.70 29.17
N LYS A 278 -5.41 0.12 28.12
CA LYS A 278 -6.00 1.46 28.27
C LYS A 278 -7.44 1.55 27.77
N PHE A 279 -7.81 0.85 26.71
CA PHE A 279 -9.07 1.06 26.02
C PHE A 279 -9.99 -0.16 26.12
N LYS A 280 -11.28 0.10 26.25
CA LYS A 280 -12.35 -0.90 26.13
C LYS A 280 -12.81 -1.03 24.68
N HIS A 281 -12.85 0.09 23.94
CA HIS A 281 -13.36 0.19 22.59
C HIS A 281 -12.21 0.45 21.62
N VAL A 282 -12.14 -0.35 20.56
CA VAL A 282 -11.12 -0.26 19.52
C VAL A 282 -11.77 -0.30 18.14
N ILE A 283 -11.30 0.52 17.22
CA ILE A 283 -11.67 0.42 15.81
C ILE A 283 -10.41 0.12 15.01
N THR A 284 -10.45 -0.90 14.14
CA THR A 284 -9.41 -1.12 13.14
C THR A 284 -9.86 -0.58 11.80
N VAL A 285 -8.94 0.05 11.05
CA VAL A 285 -9.23 0.64 9.73
C VAL A 285 -8.19 0.18 8.71
N GLU A 286 -8.68 -0.44 7.64
CA GLU A 286 -7.87 -0.93 6.53
C GLU A 286 -8.55 -0.71 5.17
N ASP A 287 -7.80 -0.64 4.09
CA ASP A 287 -8.32 -0.63 2.71
C ASP A 287 -8.14 -1.99 2.02
N GLY A 288 -8.29 -3.05 2.78
CA GLY A 288 -8.38 -4.44 2.36
C GLY A 288 -9.69 -5.06 2.83
N VAL A 289 -9.97 -6.28 2.42
CA VAL A 289 -11.14 -7.03 2.90
C VAL A 289 -11.04 -7.25 4.41
N ARG A 290 -12.17 -7.08 5.12
CA ARG A 290 -12.24 -7.27 6.59
C ARG A 290 -11.94 -8.71 6.99
N GLU A 291 -12.37 -9.66 6.15
CA GLU A 291 -12.23 -11.10 6.39
C GLU A 291 -10.77 -11.51 6.14
N GLY A 292 -10.08 -11.90 7.21
CA GLY A 292 -8.67 -12.31 7.16
C GLY A 292 -7.66 -11.16 7.01
N GLY A 293 -8.09 -9.90 6.96
CA GLY A 293 -7.23 -8.72 6.85
C GLY A 293 -6.56 -8.30 8.16
N PHE A 294 -6.17 -7.02 8.23
CA PHE A 294 -5.48 -6.44 9.39
C PHE A 294 -6.34 -6.48 10.66
N GLY A 295 -7.62 -6.10 10.57
CA GLY A 295 -8.52 -6.14 11.71
C GLY A 295 -8.73 -7.54 12.27
N SER A 296 -8.72 -8.57 11.40
CA SER A 296 -8.74 -9.97 11.83
C SER A 296 -7.47 -10.34 12.59
N ALA A 297 -6.29 -9.91 12.10
CA ALA A 297 -5.02 -10.14 12.81
C ALA A 297 -5.00 -9.52 14.21
N VAL A 298 -5.57 -8.33 14.37
CA VAL A 298 -5.69 -7.67 15.68
C VAL A 298 -6.59 -8.47 16.61
N ILE A 299 -7.75 -8.95 16.14
CA ILE A 299 -8.68 -9.76 16.95
C ILE A 299 -8.02 -11.08 17.34
N GLU A 300 -7.38 -11.78 16.42
CA GLU A 300 -6.65 -13.03 16.71
C GLU A 300 -5.59 -12.81 17.78
N TRP A 301 -4.78 -11.76 17.64
CA TRP A 301 -3.76 -11.43 18.64
C TRP A 301 -4.37 -11.13 20.02
N MET A 302 -5.48 -10.35 20.07
CA MET A 302 -6.15 -10.02 21.33
C MET A 302 -6.67 -11.30 22.01
N GLU A 303 -7.32 -12.19 21.29
CA GLU A 303 -7.87 -13.45 21.83
C GLU A 303 -6.74 -14.37 22.31
N ASP A 304 -5.68 -14.54 21.52
CA ASP A 304 -4.52 -15.38 21.88
C ASP A 304 -3.79 -14.88 23.14
N ASN A 305 -3.91 -13.58 23.46
CA ASN A 305 -3.33 -12.97 24.64
C ASN A 305 -4.34 -12.71 25.78
N GLY A 306 -5.54 -13.27 25.69
CA GLY A 306 -6.58 -13.15 26.73
C GLY A 306 -7.11 -11.73 26.91
N GLN A 307 -7.08 -10.92 25.87
CA GLN A 307 -7.57 -9.54 25.88
C GLN A 307 -8.98 -9.49 25.24
N HIS A 308 -9.96 -9.08 26.01
CA HIS A 308 -11.36 -9.03 25.55
C HIS A 308 -11.82 -7.60 25.39
N LEU A 309 -11.66 -7.05 24.19
CA LEU A 309 -12.03 -5.69 23.83
C LEU A 309 -13.23 -5.69 22.88
N ASP A 310 -14.00 -4.60 22.89
CA ASP A 310 -15.03 -4.35 21.90
C ASP A 310 -14.36 -3.78 20.62
N ILE A 311 -14.14 -4.65 19.62
CA ILE A 311 -13.42 -4.31 18.40
C ILE A 311 -14.36 -4.21 17.21
N VAL A 312 -14.43 -3.04 16.60
CA VAL A 312 -15.13 -2.79 15.33
C VAL A 312 -14.12 -2.74 14.20
N ARG A 313 -14.34 -3.53 13.14
CA ARG A 313 -13.47 -3.55 11.96
C ARG A 313 -14.08 -2.75 10.82
N LEU A 314 -13.34 -1.75 10.33
CA LEU A 314 -13.64 -1.03 9.10
C LEU A 314 -12.68 -1.47 8.00
N GLY A 315 -13.24 -1.84 6.86
CA GLY A 315 -12.53 -2.33 5.69
C GLY A 315 -13.50 -2.67 4.58
N LEU A 316 -13.00 -3.26 3.50
CA LEU A 316 -13.84 -3.61 2.36
C LEU A 316 -14.81 -4.74 2.72
N PRO A 317 -16.08 -4.63 2.31
CA PRO A 317 -17.13 -5.60 2.62
C PRO A 317 -17.03 -6.88 1.80
N ASP A 318 -17.81 -7.90 2.18
CA ASP A 318 -17.92 -9.17 1.45
C ASP A 318 -18.80 -9.05 0.19
N HIS A 319 -18.45 -8.11 -0.67
CA HIS A 319 -18.93 -7.99 -2.04
C HIS A 319 -17.95 -7.17 -2.88
N PHE A 320 -17.93 -7.41 -4.20
CA PHE A 320 -17.09 -6.64 -5.11
C PHE A 320 -17.55 -5.19 -5.17
N VAL A 321 -16.59 -4.28 -4.91
CA VAL A 321 -16.85 -2.84 -4.99
C VAL A 321 -16.78 -2.41 -6.47
N GLU A 322 -17.76 -1.68 -6.92
CA GLU A 322 -17.87 -1.18 -8.29
C GLU A 322 -16.80 -0.10 -8.59
N HIS A 323 -16.81 0.46 -9.80
CA HIS A 323 -15.96 1.56 -10.20
C HIS A 323 -16.51 2.92 -9.74
N GLY A 324 -15.62 3.87 -9.55
CA GLY A 324 -15.94 5.25 -9.13
C GLY A 324 -14.63 5.98 -8.82
N THR A 325 -14.70 7.19 -8.29
CA THR A 325 -13.48 7.80 -7.70
C THR A 325 -13.15 7.12 -6.37
N VAL A 326 -11.88 7.06 -6.01
CA VAL A 326 -11.46 6.46 -4.72
C VAL A 326 -12.24 7.06 -3.54
N ALA A 327 -12.45 8.39 -3.53
CA ALA A 327 -13.20 9.06 -2.48
C ALA A 327 -14.67 8.59 -2.41
N GLN A 328 -15.34 8.45 -3.56
CA GLN A 328 -16.71 7.91 -3.60
C GLN A 328 -16.77 6.47 -3.07
N LEU A 329 -15.82 5.63 -3.51
CA LEU A 329 -15.78 4.24 -3.09
C LEU A 329 -15.48 4.09 -1.59
N GLN A 330 -14.56 4.90 -1.04
CA GLN A 330 -14.29 4.93 0.40
C GLN A 330 -15.53 5.36 1.20
N SER A 331 -16.31 6.32 0.68
CA SER A 331 -17.56 6.74 1.32
C SER A 331 -18.62 5.65 1.27
N ILE A 332 -18.78 4.96 0.14
CA ILE A 332 -19.73 3.84 -0.02
C ILE A 332 -19.43 2.72 0.97
N VAL A 333 -18.16 2.37 1.18
CA VAL A 333 -17.75 1.29 2.10
C VAL A 333 -17.51 1.77 3.55
N GLY A 334 -17.65 3.08 3.81
CA GLY A 334 -17.60 3.65 5.16
C GLY A 334 -16.20 3.77 5.77
N ILE A 335 -15.14 3.83 4.95
CA ILE A 335 -13.76 4.06 5.39
C ILE A 335 -13.24 5.46 5.05
N ASP A 336 -14.12 6.36 4.62
CA ASP A 336 -13.85 7.80 4.56
C ASP A 336 -13.93 8.45 5.95
N ALA A 337 -13.56 9.72 6.03
CA ALA A 337 -13.52 10.44 7.31
C ALA A 337 -14.89 10.48 8.03
N GLU A 338 -15.98 10.69 7.29
CA GLU A 338 -17.33 10.73 7.90
C GLU A 338 -17.80 9.35 8.34
N GLY A 339 -17.53 8.30 7.56
CA GLY A 339 -17.83 6.91 7.92
C GLY A 339 -17.11 6.50 9.21
N ILE A 340 -15.82 6.83 9.31
CA ILE A 340 -15.01 6.55 10.51
C ILE A 340 -15.54 7.34 11.70
N ARG A 341 -15.80 8.65 11.56
CA ARG A 341 -16.38 9.50 12.59
C ARG A 341 -17.72 8.93 13.12
N ARG A 342 -18.61 8.56 12.21
CA ARG A 342 -19.89 7.95 12.54
C ARG A 342 -19.70 6.66 13.35
N THR A 343 -18.80 5.77 12.91
CA THR A 343 -18.52 4.52 13.62
C THR A 343 -17.96 4.76 15.02
N ILE A 344 -17.06 5.75 15.20
CA ILE A 344 -16.56 6.14 16.53
C ILE A 344 -17.71 6.51 17.45
N LYS A 345 -18.62 7.38 16.98
CA LYS A 345 -19.79 7.82 17.78
C LYS A 345 -20.77 6.70 18.09
N GLU A 346 -20.99 5.79 17.17
CA GLU A 346 -21.90 4.63 17.36
C GLU A 346 -21.29 3.61 18.33
N THR A 347 -19.97 3.39 18.29
CA THR A 347 -19.29 2.46 19.18
C THR A 347 -19.35 2.91 20.64
N LEU A 348 -19.20 4.21 20.90
CA LEU A 348 -19.26 4.76 22.27
C LEU A 348 -20.68 4.93 22.83
N ARG A 349 -21.72 4.77 22.02
CA ARG A 349 -23.12 4.81 22.49
C ARG A 349 -23.65 3.46 22.97
N LYS A 350 -22.93 2.39 22.69
CA LYS A 350 -23.25 1.02 23.12
C LYS A 350 -22.73 0.76 24.54
#